data_e3067bee58963e7c799e7a1d044cc324
#
_entry.id   e3067bee58963e7c799e7a1d044cc324
#
_cell.length_a   1.000
_cell.length_b   1.000
_cell.length_c   1.000
_cell.angle_alpha   90.00
_cell.angle_beta   90.00
_cell.angle_gamma   90.00
#
_symmetry.space_group_name_H-M   'P 1'
#
loop_
_entity.id
_entity.type
_entity.pdbx_description
1 polymer ?
#
loop_
_entity_poly.entity_id
_entity_poly.type
_entity_poly.pdbx_seq_one_letter_code
_entity_poly.pdbx_strand_id
1 'polypeptide(L)'
;MAIALREDKSLNFDPMQPDYKIRLATIDDADIIARHRAAMFFDMGYFDEQEARVIEANSLPILREMLASGEYRGWLMELEGQIVAGGGMILRRLLPRLGSISGGQEAYILNMFTEHEHRRKNLARQIMQVMIEWCQENKIGRVSLHSSDEGRPLYESLGFGATNEMMLQK
;
A
#
# COMPACT_ATOMS: atom_id res chain seq x y z
N MET A 1 18.32 -12.24 36.50
CA MET A 1 17.75 -10.94 36.10
C MET A 1 16.64 -11.25 35.08
N ALA A 2 15.37 -11.17 35.53
CA ALA A 2 14.21 -11.61 34.77
C ALA A 2 13.82 -10.56 33.75
N ILE A 3 13.72 -10.97 32.48
CA ILE A 3 13.17 -10.15 31.38
C ILE A 3 11.65 -10.19 31.54
N ALA A 4 11.07 -9.05 31.92
CA ALA A 4 9.63 -8.90 31.99
C ALA A 4 9.02 -9.00 30.58
N LEU A 5 8.16 -9.99 30.41
CA LEU A 5 7.25 -10.13 29.27
C LEU A 5 6.35 -8.88 29.26
N ARG A 6 6.39 -8.14 28.17
CA ARG A 6 5.43 -7.04 27.91
C ARG A 6 4.06 -7.68 27.78
N GLU A 7 3.18 -7.25 28.67
CA GLU A 7 1.77 -7.60 28.62
C GLU A 7 1.15 -7.19 27.29
N ASP A 8 0.51 -8.16 26.69
CA ASP A 8 -0.36 -8.06 25.53
C ASP A 8 -1.40 -6.95 25.78
N LYS A 9 -1.29 -5.86 25.01
CA LYS A 9 -2.38 -4.89 24.93
C LYS A 9 -3.53 -5.58 24.22
N SER A 10 -4.41 -6.19 25.00
CA SER A 10 -5.70 -6.68 24.56
C SER A 10 -6.39 -5.57 23.76
N LEU A 11 -6.39 -5.70 22.43
CA LEU A 11 -7.27 -4.96 21.56
C LEU A 11 -8.69 -5.20 22.05
N ASN A 12 -9.38 -4.15 22.47
CA ASN A 12 -10.78 -4.22 22.83
C ASN A 12 -11.54 -4.81 21.63
N PHE A 13 -11.90 -6.07 21.74
CA PHE A 13 -12.72 -6.78 20.79
C PHE A 13 -14.14 -6.24 20.93
N ASP A 14 -14.54 -5.33 20.04
CA ASP A 14 -15.93 -4.94 19.88
C ASP A 14 -16.61 -6.00 19.00
N PRO A 15 -17.50 -6.85 19.54
CA PRO A 15 -18.15 -7.93 18.79
C PRO A 15 -19.08 -7.45 17.67
N MET A 16 -19.24 -6.14 17.51
CA MET A 16 -20.04 -5.51 16.45
C MET A 16 -19.18 -4.98 15.29
N GLN A 17 -17.83 -4.98 15.39
CA GLN A 17 -16.99 -4.59 14.27
C GLN A 17 -16.68 -5.80 13.36
N PRO A 18 -16.78 -5.64 12.03
CA PRO A 18 -16.38 -6.67 11.08
C PRO A 18 -14.92 -7.12 11.31
N ASP A 19 -14.67 -8.43 11.31
CA ASP A 19 -13.34 -9.02 11.51
C ASP A 19 -12.49 -8.88 10.24
N TYR A 20 -11.93 -7.69 10.04
CA TYR A 20 -11.01 -7.42 8.93
C TYR A 20 -9.64 -8.00 9.23
N LYS A 21 -9.11 -8.79 8.30
CA LYS A 21 -7.77 -9.40 8.40
C LYS A 21 -6.84 -8.84 7.35
N ILE A 22 -5.64 -8.43 7.75
CA ILE A 22 -4.59 -8.01 6.81
C ILE A 22 -3.65 -9.20 6.58
N ARG A 23 -3.33 -9.46 5.31
CA ARG A 23 -2.33 -10.43 4.91
C ARG A 23 -1.43 -9.89 3.80
N LEU A 24 -0.25 -10.48 3.68
CA LEU A 24 0.64 -10.24 2.55
C LEU A 24 0.02 -10.81 1.27
N ALA A 25 0.15 -10.07 0.18
CA ALA A 25 -0.26 -10.54 -1.14
C ALA A 25 0.73 -11.57 -1.69
N THR A 26 0.21 -12.50 -2.45
CA THR A 26 0.95 -13.51 -3.20
C THR A 26 0.81 -13.28 -4.70
N ILE A 27 1.49 -14.07 -5.53
CA ILE A 27 1.34 -14.01 -6.99
C ILE A 27 -0.10 -14.28 -7.45
N ASP A 28 -0.84 -15.10 -6.70
CA ASP A 28 -2.23 -15.44 -7.00
C ASP A 28 -3.19 -14.27 -6.79
N ASP A 29 -2.75 -13.23 -6.09
CA ASP A 29 -3.53 -12.02 -5.86
C ASP A 29 -3.33 -10.96 -6.97
N ALA A 30 -2.54 -11.23 -7.99
CA ALA A 30 -2.24 -10.26 -9.05
C ALA A 30 -3.50 -9.72 -9.75
N ASP A 31 -4.50 -10.57 -9.95
CA ASP A 31 -5.78 -10.21 -10.59
C ASP A 31 -6.55 -9.18 -9.75
N ILE A 32 -6.69 -9.41 -8.45
CA ILE A 32 -7.39 -8.47 -7.56
C ILE A 32 -6.62 -7.15 -7.41
N ILE A 33 -5.29 -7.19 -7.39
CA ILE A 33 -4.46 -5.97 -7.33
C ILE A 33 -4.60 -5.17 -8.64
N ALA A 34 -4.61 -5.82 -9.81
CA ALA A 34 -4.82 -5.17 -11.09
C ALA A 34 -6.20 -4.51 -11.18
N ARG A 35 -7.24 -5.21 -10.72
CA ARG A 35 -8.61 -4.68 -10.63
C ARG A 35 -8.69 -3.47 -9.70
N HIS A 36 -8.12 -3.54 -8.50
CA HIS A 36 -8.09 -2.42 -7.55
C HIS A 36 -7.35 -1.21 -8.12
N ARG A 37 -6.25 -1.45 -8.85
CA ARG A 37 -5.52 -0.37 -9.53
C ARG A 37 -6.37 0.32 -10.58
N ALA A 38 -7.07 -0.42 -11.42
CA ALA A 38 -7.97 0.13 -12.43
C ALA A 38 -9.13 0.91 -11.81
N ALA A 39 -9.76 0.33 -10.79
CA ALA A 39 -10.84 0.96 -10.05
C ALA A 39 -10.40 2.26 -9.35
N MET A 40 -9.19 2.28 -8.78
CA MET A 40 -8.61 3.48 -8.17
C MET A 40 -8.49 4.64 -9.19
N PHE A 41 -7.95 4.38 -10.37
CA PHE A 41 -7.82 5.41 -11.41
C PHE A 41 -9.15 5.85 -12.00
N PHE A 42 -10.11 4.92 -12.13
CA PHE A 42 -11.46 5.23 -12.54
C PHE A 42 -12.15 6.17 -11.52
N ASP A 43 -12.06 5.86 -10.24
CA ASP A 43 -12.62 6.68 -9.15
C ASP A 43 -11.99 8.08 -9.09
N MET A 44 -10.71 8.21 -9.44
CA MET A 44 -10.02 9.49 -9.55
C MET A 44 -10.41 10.29 -10.79
N GLY A 45 -11.22 9.72 -11.69
CA GLY A 45 -11.63 10.36 -12.94
C GLY A 45 -10.52 10.49 -13.99
N TYR A 46 -9.43 9.72 -13.86
CA TYR A 46 -8.32 9.74 -14.82
C TYR A 46 -8.63 8.95 -16.10
N PHE A 47 -9.50 7.95 -15.99
CA PHE A 47 -9.84 7.03 -17.07
C PHE A 47 -11.35 6.79 -17.12
N ASP A 48 -11.86 6.52 -18.31
CA ASP A 48 -13.20 5.97 -18.50
C ASP A 48 -13.23 4.44 -18.23
N GLU A 49 -14.40 3.85 -18.33
CA GLU A 49 -14.59 2.41 -18.05
C GLU A 49 -13.81 1.51 -19.03
N GLN A 50 -13.67 1.93 -20.29
CA GLN A 50 -12.93 1.17 -21.30
C GLN A 50 -11.43 1.25 -21.03
N GLU A 51 -10.90 2.43 -20.72
CA GLU A 51 -9.51 2.64 -20.35
C GLU A 51 -9.15 1.91 -19.06
N ALA A 52 -10.05 1.89 -18.07
CA ALA A 52 -9.85 1.14 -16.83
C ALA A 52 -9.67 -0.36 -17.10
N ARG A 53 -10.48 -0.96 -18.00
CA ARG A 53 -10.30 -2.36 -18.42
C ARG A 53 -8.94 -2.60 -19.10
N VAL A 54 -8.47 -1.67 -19.91
CA VAL A 54 -7.15 -1.75 -20.55
C VAL A 54 -6.04 -1.67 -19.52
N ILE A 55 -6.14 -0.78 -18.52
CA ILE A 55 -5.19 -0.66 -17.42
C ILE A 55 -5.14 -1.95 -16.61
N GLU A 56 -6.29 -2.55 -16.28
CA GLU A 56 -6.36 -3.83 -15.57
C GLU A 56 -5.62 -4.93 -16.35
N ALA A 57 -5.97 -5.11 -17.61
CA ALA A 57 -5.39 -6.13 -18.48
C ALA A 57 -3.86 -5.97 -18.64
N ASN A 58 -3.38 -4.74 -18.82
CA ASN A 58 -1.96 -4.45 -18.98
C ASN A 58 -1.17 -4.51 -17.66
N SER A 59 -1.82 -4.23 -16.53
CA SER A 59 -1.17 -4.30 -15.20
C SER A 59 -0.94 -5.74 -14.75
N LEU A 60 -1.83 -6.66 -15.09
CA LEU A 60 -1.82 -8.03 -14.58
C LEU A 60 -0.51 -8.78 -14.84
N PRO A 61 0.02 -8.88 -16.08
CA PRO A 61 1.28 -9.59 -16.31
C PRO A 61 2.46 -8.95 -15.59
N ILE A 62 2.50 -7.63 -15.52
CA ILE A 62 3.55 -6.87 -14.83
C ILE A 62 3.50 -7.15 -13.32
N LEU A 63 2.31 -7.11 -12.71
CA LEU A 63 2.13 -7.40 -11.29
C LEU A 63 2.53 -8.84 -10.95
N ARG A 64 2.22 -9.83 -11.81
CA ARG A 64 2.66 -11.21 -11.60
C ARG A 64 4.18 -11.33 -11.59
N GLU A 65 4.86 -10.69 -12.53
CA GLU A 65 6.32 -10.66 -12.58
C GLU A 65 6.92 -9.99 -11.34
N MET A 66 6.42 -8.81 -10.97
CA MET A 66 6.91 -8.04 -9.84
C MET A 66 6.63 -8.70 -8.49
N LEU A 67 5.49 -9.39 -8.33
CA LEU A 67 5.19 -10.20 -7.14
C LEU A 67 6.12 -11.40 -7.05
N ALA A 68 6.36 -12.10 -8.17
CA ALA A 68 7.25 -13.25 -8.22
C ALA A 68 8.70 -12.88 -7.92
N SER A 69 9.18 -11.74 -8.41
CA SER A 69 10.54 -11.23 -8.15
C SER A 69 10.71 -10.59 -6.78
N GLY A 70 9.61 -10.25 -6.10
CA GLY A 70 9.63 -9.48 -4.85
C GLY A 70 9.86 -7.97 -5.03
N GLU A 71 9.85 -7.49 -6.27
CA GLU A 71 9.92 -6.05 -6.57
C GLU A 71 8.66 -5.31 -6.12
N TYR A 72 7.49 -5.94 -6.25
CA TYR A 72 6.24 -5.47 -5.68
C TYR A 72 5.90 -6.26 -4.42
N ARG A 73 5.53 -5.54 -3.36
CA ARG A 73 5.03 -6.11 -2.12
C ARG A 73 3.69 -5.48 -1.79
N GLY A 74 2.66 -6.31 -1.68
CA GLY A 74 1.28 -5.86 -1.43
C GLY A 74 0.75 -6.39 -0.10
N TRP A 75 -0.19 -5.64 0.48
CA TRP A 75 -1.01 -6.07 1.62
C TRP A 75 -2.47 -5.93 1.24
N LEU A 76 -3.21 -6.96 1.56
CA LEU A 76 -4.64 -7.05 1.26
C LEU A 76 -5.42 -7.19 2.55
N MET A 77 -6.56 -6.52 2.60
CA MET A 77 -7.50 -6.64 3.70
C MET A 77 -8.69 -7.47 3.28
N GLU A 78 -8.96 -8.50 4.05
CA GLU A 78 -9.97 -9.50 3.81
C GLU A 78 -11.08 -9.41 4.86
N LEU A 79 -12.31 -9.56 4.41
CA LEU A 79 -13.49 -9.75 5.23
C LEU A 79 -14.29 -10.93 4.67
N GLU A 80 -14.56 -11.94 5.51
CA GLU A 80 -15.36 -13.12 5.13
C GLU A 80 -14.89 -13.80 3.83
N GLY A 81 -13.56 -13.86 3.60
CA GLY A 81 -12.95 -14.46 2.41
C GLY A 81 -12.94 -13.56 1.17
N GLN A 82 -13.41 -12.31 1.27
CA GLN A 82 -13.37 -11.34 0.18
C GLN A 82 -12.34 -10.25 0.43
N ILE A 83 -11.57 -9.90 -0.60
CA ILE A 83 -10.64 -8.78 -0.54
C ILE A 83 -11.42 -7.48 -0.72
N VAL A 84 -11.38 -6.63 0.30
CA VAL A 84 -12.16 -5.38 0.37
C VAL A 84 -11.29 -4.12 0.35
N ALA A 85 -9.99 -4.26 0.57
CA ALA A 85 -9.04 -3.16 0.44
C ALA A 85 -7.64 -3.71 0.17
N GLY A 86 -6.75 -2.87 -0.31
CA GLY A 86 -5.37 -3.22 -0.54
C GLY A 86 -4.49 -2.01 -0.75
N GLY A 87 -3.19 -2.27 -0.71
CA GLY A 87 -2.15 -1.33 -1.04
C GLY A 87 -0.84 -2.06 -1.25
N GLY A 88 0.13 -1.41 -1.83
CA GLY A 88 1.43 -2.03 -2.04
C GLY A 88 2.53 -1.02 -2.26
N MET A 89 3.73 -1.54 -2.42
CA MET A 89 4.92 -0.75 -2.72
C MET A 89 5.80 -1.43 -3.75
N ILE A 90 6.47 -0.62 -4.56
CA ILE A 90 7.58 -1.05 -5.40
C ILE A 90 8.87 -0.75 -4.64
N LEU A 91 9.74 -1.76 -4.55
CA LEU A 91 11.06 -1.63 -3.93
C LEU A 91 12.10 -1.25 -4.99
N ARG A 92 12.71 -0.08 -4.84
CA ARG A 92 13.70 0.48 -5.76
C ARG A 92 15.07 0.55 -5.10
N ARG A 93 16.11 0.21 -5.82
CA ARG A 93 17.48 0.41 -5.35
C ARG A 93 17.86 1.89 -5.45
N LEU A 94 18.48 2.40 -4.39
CA LEU A 94 19.01 3.76 -4.34
C LEU A 94 20.52 3.73 -4.39
N LEU A 95 21.10 4.62 -5.18
CA LEU A 95 22.53 4.92 -5.14
C LEU A 95 22.89 5.60 -3.81
N PRO A 96 24.17 5.53 -3.39
CA PRO A 96 24.68 6.30 -2.26
C PRO A 96 24.33 7.80 -2.38
N ARG A 97 23.91 8.40 -1.27
CA ARG A 97 23.47 9.79 -1.21
C ARG A 97 23.75 10.41 0.16
N LEU A 98 23.59 11.71 0.28
CA LEU A 98 23.64 12.40 1.57
C LEU A 98 22.60 11.78 2.54
N GLY A 99 23.07 11.38 3.72
CA GLY A 99 22.25 10.68 4.72
C GLY A 99 22.15 9.14 4.53
N SER A 100 22.68 8.60 3.41
CA SER A 100 22.77 7.15 3.17
C SER A 100 23.97 6.84 2.25
N ILE A 101 25.17 6.91 2.80
CA ILE A 101 26.43 6.77 2.05
C ILE A 101 26.67 5.36 1.48
N SER A 102 26.01 4.35 2.00
CA SER A 102 26.08 2.97 1.49
C SER A 102 25.02 2.64 0.43
N GLY A 103 24.17 3.62 0.07
CA GLY A 103 22.97 3.37 -0.73
C GLY A 103 21.84 2.75 0.11
N GLY A 104 20.91 2.05 -0.53
CA GLY A 104 19.80 1.41 0.15
C GLY A 104 18.64 1.10 -0.77
N GLN A 105 17.44 1.05 -0.18
CA GLN A 105 16.19 0.86 -0.90
C GLN A 105 15.22 2.00 -0.61
N GLU A 106 14.37 2.26 -1.58
CA GLU A 106 13.17 3.07 -1.47
C GLU A 106 11.95 2.18 -1.60
N ALA A 107 10.95 2.41 -0.77
CA ALA A 107 9.61 1.89 -0.97
C ALA A 107 8.74 3.00 -1.58
N TYR A 108 8.30 2.80 -2.82
CA TYR A 108 7.35 3.67 -3.47
C TYR A 108 5.95 3.08 -3.32
N ILE A 109 5.12 3.70 -2.48
CA ILE A 109 3.76 3.24 -2.17
C ILE A 109 2.80 3.62 -3.30
N LEU A 110 1.96 2.67 -3.70
CA LEU A 110 0.96 2.82 -4.75
C LEU A 110 -0.20 1.84 -4.55
N ASN A 111 -1.21 1.92 -5.42
CA ASN A 111 -2.36 1.02 -5.45
C ASN A 111 -3.17 0.97 -4.13
N MET A 112 -3.21 2.09 -3.39
CA MET A 112 -4.06 2.20 -2.21
C MET A 112 -5.51 2.30 -2.63
N PHE A 113 -6.29 1.27 -2.36
CA PHE A 113 -7.70 1.21 -2.72
C PHE A 113 -8.54 0.56 -1.62
N THR A 114 -9.77 1.03 -1.47
CA THR A 114 -10.78 0.44 -0.59
C THR A 114 -12.09 0.41 -1.35
N GLU A 115 -12.74 -0.75 -1.38
CA GLU A 115 -14.06 -0.94 -1.98
C GLU A 115 -15.06 0.05 -1.37
N HIS A 116 -15.97 0.59 -2.19
CA HIS A 116 -16.85 1.71 -1.80
C HIS A 116 -17.62 1.45 -0.50
N GLU A 117 -18.16 0.24 -0.33
CA GLU A 117 -18.95 -0.17 0.84
C GLU A 117 -18.14 -0.28 2.13
N HIS A 118 -16.80 -0.33 1.99
CA HIS A 118 -15.85 -0.47 3.09
C HIS A 118 -15.07 0.81 3.40
N ARG A 119 -15.35 1.91 2.67
CA ARG A 119 -14.71 3.22 2.93
C ARG A 119 -15.12 3.81 4.27
N ARG A 120 -14.32 4.75 4.76
CA ARG A 120 -14.55 5.47 6.04
C ARG A 120 -14.51 4.57 7.29
N LYS A 121 -13.98 3.35 7.15
CA LYS A 121 -13.79 2.38 8.24
C LYS A 121 -12.31 2.25 8.67
N ASN A 122 -11.49 3.24 8.34
CA ASN A 122 -10.07 3.32 8.70
C ASN A 122 -9.17 2.22 8.10
N LEU A 123 -9.63 1.48 7.05
CA LEU A 123 -8.90 0.35 6.49
C LEU A 123 -7.59 0.77 5.81
N ALA A 124 -7.63 1.86 5.02
CA ALA A 124 -6.44 2.38 4.36
C ALA A 124 -5.35 2.78 5.36
N ARG A 125 -5.71 3.36 6.52
CA ARG A 125 -4.78 3.69 7.60
C ARG A 125 -4.11 2.44 8.18
N GLN A 126 -4.89 1.39 8.43
CA GLN A 126 -4.37 0.13 8.95
C GLN A 126 -3.37 -0.51 7.99
N ILE A 127 -3.69 -0.56 6.68
CA ILE A 127 -2.77 -1.05 5.65
C ILE A 127 -1.48 -0.23 5.64
N MET A 128 -1.60 1.12 5.64
CA MET A 128 -0.45 2.02 5.66
C MET A 128 0.44 1.81 6.89
N GLN A 129 -0.14 1.60 8.07
CA GLN A 129 0.61 1.33 9.30
C GLN A 129 1.44 0.06 9.18
N VAL A 130 0.83 -1.05 8.71
CA VAL A 130 1.55 -2.31 8.48
C VAL A 130 2.67 -2.13 7.45
N MET A 131 2.44 -1.38 6.38
CA MET A 131 3.46 -1.09 5.37
C MET A 131 4.63 -0.27 5.93
N ILE A 132 4.33 0.75 6.74
CA ILE A 132 5.36 1.60 7.39
C ILE A 132 6.16 0.78 8.40
N GLU A 133 5.51 -0.04 9.23
CA GLU A 133 6.17 -0.95 10.17
C GLU A 133 7.09 -1.92 9.45
N TRP A 134 6.63 -2.53 8.37
CA TRP A 134 7.45 -3.39 7.54
C TRP A 134 8.69 -2.65 6.98
N CYS A 135 8.52 -1.42 6.50
CA CYS A 135 9.64 -0.61 6.03
C CYS A 135 10.67 -0.34 7.12
N GLN A 136 10.23 -0.06 8.35
CA GLN A 136 11.11 0.18 9.50
C GLN A 136 11.89 -1.09 9.88
N GLU A 137 11.22 -2.24 9.98
CA GLU A 137 11.83 -3.54 10.27
C GLU A 137 12.86 -3.94 9.22
N ASN A 138 12.60 -3.64 7.95
CA ASN A 138 13.50 -3.95 6.83
C ASN A 138 14.50 -2.84 6.52
N LYS A 139 14.59 -1.80 7.37
CA LYS A 139 15.55 -0.70 7.25
C LYS A 139 15.47 0.03 5.91
N ILE A 140 14.26 0.19 5.38
CA ILE A 140 14.02 0.95 4.16
C ILE A 140 14.27 2.43 4.45
N GLY A 141 15.28 2.99 3.80
CA GLY A 141 15.77 4.34 4.10
C GLY A 141 14.92 5.49 3.53
N ARG A 142 14.01 5.20 2.62
CA ARG A 142 13.09 6.18 2.02
C ARG A 142 11.75 5.52 1.70
N VAL A 143 10.68 6.19 2.11
CA VAL A 143 9.31 5.80 1.75
C VAL A 143 8.65 7.00 1.09
N SER A 144 8.12 6.82 -0.11
CA SER A 144 7.50 7.89 -0.88
C SER A 144 6.20 7.43 -1.54
N LEU A 145 5.36 8.37 -1.92
CA LEU A 145 4.11 8.13 -2.64
C LEU A 145 3.69 9.37 -3.43
N HIS A 146 2.77 9.18 -4.39
CA HIS A 146 1.95 10.26 -4.92
C HIS A 146 0.57 10.20 -4.29
N SER A 147 0.14 11.31 -3.71
CA SER A 147 -1.20 11.41 -3.10
C SER A 147 -2.19 12.07 -4.05
N SER A 148 -3.42 11.56 -4.09
CA SER A 148 -4.57 12.36 -4.51
C SER A 148 -4.89 13.42 -3.45
N ASP A 149 -5.69 14.42 -3.82
CA ASP A 149 -6.14 15.44 -2.86
C ASP A 149 -6.98 14.81 -1.73
N GLU A 150 -7.79 13.81 -2.04
CA GLU A 150 -8.58 13.06 -1.05
C GLU A 150 -7.71 12.22 -0.10
N GLY A 151 -6.63 11.61 -0.59
CA GLY A 151 -5.73 10.79 0.21
C GLY A 151 -4.73 11.58 1.05
N ARG A 152 -4.42 12.81 0.65
CA ARG A 152 -3.39 13.64 1.30
C ARG A 152 -3.56 13.76 2.81
N PRO A 153 -4.74 14.06 3.38
CA PRO A 153 -4.90 14.18 4.84
C PRO A 153 -4.53 12.90 5.60
N LEU A 154 -4.79 11.72 5.01
CA LEU A 154 -4.39 10.44 5.59
C LEU A 154 -2.86 10.35 5.67
N TYR A 155 -2.16 10.61 4.58
CA TYR A 155 -0.71 10.49 4.51
C TYR A 155 -0.01 11.51 5.40
N GLU A 156 -0.45 12.75 5.41
CA GLU A 156 0.07 13.80 6.31
C GLU A 156 -0.08 13.40 7.79
N SER A 157 -1.22 12.81 8.16
CA SER A 157 -1.46 12.32 9.53
C SER A 157 -0.57 11.12 9.92
N LEU A 158 0.05 10.45 8.94
CA LEU A 158 1.02 9.38 9.11
C LEU A 158 2.48 9.87 9.04
N GLY A 159 2.69 11.17 8.92
CA GLY A 159 4.02 11.79 8.91
C GLY A 159 4.62 12.01 7.52
N PHE A 160 3.87 11.79 6.44
CA PHE A 160 4.34 12.15 5.11
C PHE A 160 4.25 13.67 4.92
N GLY A 161 5.28 14.24 4.31
CA GLY A 161 5.34 15.64 3.96
C GLY A 161 5.61 15.84 2.47
N ALA A 162 5.20 16.98 1.94
CA ALA A 162 5.52 17.35 0.57
C ALA A 162 7.04 17.53 0.40
N THR A 163 7.55 17.13 -0.76
CA THR A 163 8.96 17.31 -1.14
C THR A 163 9.06 18.25 -2.33
N ASN A 164 10.28 18.54 -2.74
CA ASN A 164 10.57 19.34 -3.94
C ASN A 164 10.79 18.48 -5.20
N GLU A 165 10.25 17.27 -5.23
CA GLU A 165 10.31 16.43 -6.42
C GLU A 165 9.55 17.09 -7.57
N MET A 166 10.17 17.09 -8.76
CA MET A 166 9.60 17.73 -9.97
C MET A 166 9.34 16.65 -11.02
N MET A 167 8.19 16.78 -11.68
CA MET A 167 7.80 15.90 -12.78
C MET A 167 7.72 16.73 -14.09
N LEU A 168 8.30 16.18 -15.16
CA LEU A 168 8.18 16.79 -16.48
C LEU A 168 6.72 16.72 -16.95
N GLN A 169 6.12 17.88 -17.15
CA GLN A 169 4.79 18.01 -17.77
C GLN A 169 4.92 17.84 -19.28
N LYS A 170 4.07 17.03 -19.90
CA LYS A 170 3.96 16.87 -21.37
C LYS A 170 2.77 17.63 -21.89
#